data_ad8d80d059eac155e2fdddb2715eba7e
#
_entry.id   ad8d80d059eac155e2fdddb2715eba7e
#
_cell.length_a   1.000
_cell.length_b   1.000
_cell.length_c   1.000
_cell.angle_alpha   90.00
_cell.angle_beta   90.00
_cell.angle_gamma   90.00
#
_symmetry.space_group_name_H-M   'P 1'
#
loop_
_entity.id
_entity.type
_entity.pdbx_description
1 polymer ?
#
loop_
_entity_poly.entity_id
_entity_poly.type
_entity_poly.pdbx_seq_one_letter_code
_entity_poly.pdbx_strand_id
1 'polypeptide(L)'
;MHGVEGKHEGHPYWYGRILSIFHTFVVHRGSANEAPQQIDLLWVQWFSHDLLHGAGWKAKQLHHISFIPADNDGAFGFLDPQNVVRAIHLILAFAYGHTSDLLPPSIARHAKENDEDWCMFYVNMYM
;
A
#
# COMPACT_ATOMS: atom_id res chain seq x y z
N MET A 1 4.00 -6.80 -0.05
CA MET A 1 3.01 -5.77 -0.43
C MET A 1 1.61 -6.27 -0.16
N HIS A 2 0.74 -5.45 0.38
CA HIS A 2 -0.58 -5.84 0.82
C HIS A 2 -1.66 -5.23 -0.06
N GLY A 3 -2.64 -6.07 -0.47
CA GLY A 3 -3.80 -5.63 -1.19
C GLY A 3 -5.02 -5.59 -0.25
N VAL A 4 -5.80 -4.55 -0.36
CA VAL A 4 -7.05 -4.36 0.37
C VAL A 4 -8.18 -4.27 -0.65
N GLU A 5 -9.26 -4.99 -0.37
CA GLU A 5 -10.44 -4.92 -1.20
C GLU A 5 -11.04 -3.52 -1.12
N GLY A 6 -11.10 -2.84 -2.25
CA GLY A 6 -11.68 -1.52 -2.39
C GLY A 6 -12.46 -1.40 -3.68
N LYS A 7 -13.44 -0.53 -3.69
CA LYS A 7 -14.21 -0.24 -4.91
C LYS A 7 -13.40 0.70 -5.79
N HIS A 8 -12.70 0.15 -6.76
CA HIS A 8 -12.05 0.92 -7.79
C HIS A 8 -12.53 0.46 -9.16
N GLU A 9 -12.89 1.40 -10.02
CA GLU A 9 -13.33 1.08 -11.37
C GLU A 9 -12.22 0.36 -12.12
N GLY A 10 -12.48 -0.88 -12.57
CA GLY A 10 -11.56 -1.69 -13.33
C GLY A 10 -10.57 -2.52 -12.53
N HIS A 11 -10.48 -2.36 -11.20
CA HIS A 11 -9.60 -3.18 -10.36
C HIS A 11 -10.16 -3.31 -8.94
N PRO A 12 -10.36 -4.55 -8.44
CA PRO A 12 -11.05 -4.78 -7.17
C PRO A 12 -10.21 -4.50 -5.94
N TYR A 13 -8.89 -4.27 -6.06
CA TYR A 13 -7.99 -4.17 -4.92
C TYR A 13 -7.29 -2.82 -4.83
N TRP A 14 -7.04 -2.39 -3.59
CA TRP A 14 -6.12 -1.33 -3.26
C TRP A 14 -4.79 -1.94 -2.84
N TYR A 15 -3.70 -1.27 -3.19
CA TYR A 15 -2.35 -1.72 -2.84
C TYR A 15 -1.67 -0.67 -1.98
N GLY A 16 -0.96 -1.14 -0.95
CA GLY A 16 -0.21 -0.27 -0.07
C GLY A 16 1.05 -0.94 0.43
N ARG A 17 2.04 -0.12 0.75
CA ARG A 17 3.24 -0.56 1.46
C ARG A 17 3.09 -0.29 2.93
N ILE A 18 3.28 -1.30 3.78
CA ILE A 18 3.27 -1.12 5.22
C ILE A 18 4.56 -0.40 5.62
N LEU A 19 4.40 0.74 6.28
CA LEU A 19 5.50 1.54 6.81
C LEU A 19 5.74 1.26 8.29
N SER A 20 4.67 1.02 9.03
CA SER A 20 4.72 0.82 10.49
C SER A 20 3.53 0.01 10.97
N ILE A 21 3.72 -0.65 12.10
CA ILE A 21 2.66 -1.36 12.82
C ILE A 21 2.53 -0.73 14.20
N PHE A 22 1.31 -0.32 14.55
CA PHE A 22 1.02 0.32 15.82
C PHE A 22 0.08 -0.52 16.65
N HIS A 23 0.33 -0.52 17.96
CA HIS A 23 -0.59 -1.01 18.97
C HIS A 23 -1.05 0.18 19.79
N THR A 24 -2.34 0.31 20.00
CA THR A 24 -2.90 1.37 20.85
C THR A 24 -4.04 0.83 21.70
N PHE A 25 -4.36 1.55 22.76
CA PHE A 25 -5.46 1.22 23.65
C PHE A 25 -6.55 2.28 23.49
N VAL A 26 -7.79 1.82 23.32
CA VAL A 26 -8.95 2.70 23.20
C VAL A 26 -9.97 2.36 24.26
N VAL A 27 -10.67 3.40 24.73
CA VAL A 27 -11.78 3.26 25.68
C VAL A 27 -13.02 3.79 24.99
N HIS A 28 -14.06 2.95 24.91
CA HIS A 28 -15.36 3.36 24.40
C HIS A 28 -16.15 4.03 25.50
N ARG A 29 -16.36 5.35 25.39
CA ARG A 29 -17.22 6.08 26.32
C ARG A 29 -18.68 5.70 26.10
N GLY A 30 -19.40 5.43 27.18
CA GLY A 30 -20.81 5.07 27.14
C GLY A 30 -21.11 3.61 26.87
N SER A 31 -20.09 2.75 26.72
CA SER A 31 -20.29 1.32 26.71
C SER A 31 -20.35 0.76 28.14
N ALA A 32 -21.03 -0.37 28.32
CA ALA A 32 -21.15 -1.02 29.63
C ALA A 32 -19.80 -1.53 30.18
N ASN A 33 -18.80 -1.65 29.30
CA ASN A 33 -17.44 -2.06 29.64
C ASN A 33 -16.47 -0.95 29.19
N GLU A 34 -16.04 -0.13 30.16
CA GLU A 34 -15.08 0.96 29.90
C GLU A 34 -13.62 0.49 30.00
N ALA A 35 -13.36 -0.82 29.98
CA ALA A 35 -11.99 -1.33 30.00
C ALA A 35 -11.27 -0.97 28.71
N PRO A 36 -9.99 -0.53 28.79
CA PRO A 36 -9.19 -0.28 27.59
C PRO A 36 -9.08 -1.53 26.73
N GLN A 37 -9.28 -1.37 25.43
CA GLN A 37 -9.09 -2.43 24.44
C GLN A 37 -7.90 -2.12 23.56
N GLN A 38 -7.04 -3.11 23.36
CA GLN A 38 -5.93 -2.98 22.42
C GLN A 38 -6.46 -3.11 21.00
N ILE A 39 -6.07 -2.17 20.16
CA ILE A 39 -6.28 -2.27 18.72
C ILE A 39 -4.94 -2.19 18.00
N ASP A 40 -4.85 -2.89 16.89
CA ASP A 40 -3.68 -2.90 16.03
C ASP A 40 -4.00 -2.13 14.76
N LEU A 41 -3.06 -1.27 14.35
CA LEU A 41 -3.20 -0.44 13.16
C LEU A 41 -1.94 -0.54 12.31
N LEU A 42 -2.13 -0.56 11.01
CA LEU A 42 -1.05 -0.45 10.03
C LEU A 42 -1.01 0.98 9.51
N TRP A 43 0.19 1.54 9.42
CA TRP A 43 0.44 2.79 8.72
C TRP A 43 0.99 2.47 7.36
N VAL A 44 0.30 2.91 6.31
CA VAL A 44 0.60 2.50 4.94
C VAL A 44 0.78 3.71 4.02
N GLN A 45 1.63 3.54 3.02
CA GLN A 45 1.69 4.40 1.84
C GLN A 45 0.96 3.70 0.70
N TRP A 46 -0.02 4.40 0.14
CA TRP A 46 -0.85 3.85 -0.92
C TRP A 46 -0.18 3.93 -2.29
N PHE A 47 -0.53 2.98 -3.15
CA PHE A 47 -0.23 3.01 -4.56
C PHE A 47 -1.41 3.57 -5.34
N SER A 48 -1.12 4.27 -6.43
CA SER A 48 -2.11 4.60 -7.44
C SER A 48 -2.05 3.61 -8.59
N HIS A 49 -3.18 3.38 -9.21
CA HIS A 49 -3.27 2.56 -10.41
C HIS A 49 -2.94 3.39 -11.64
N ASP A 50 -2.19 2.83 -12.58
CA ASP A 50 -2.00 3.44 -13.88
C ASP A 50 -3.21 3.13 -14.75
N LEU A 51 -4.11 4.10 -14.88
CA LEU A 51 -5.33 3.97 -15.67
C LEU A 51 -5.13 4.23 -17.17
N LEU A 52 -3.94 4.72 -17.56
CA LEU A 52 -3.63 5.05 -18.96
C LEU A 52 -3.28 3.83 -19.79
N HIS A 53 -2.85 2.74 -19.14
CA HIS A 53 -2.49 1.50 -19.81
C HIS A 53 -3.56 0.45 -19.54
N GLY A 54 -4.14 -0.09 -20.59
CA GLY A 54 -5.02 -1.24 -20.48
C GLY A 54 -4.28 -2.40 -19.83
N ALA A 55 -4.89 -3.02 -18.81
CA ALA A 55 -4.25 -4.11 -18.07
C ALA A 55 -5.29 -5.16 -17.69
N GLY A 56 -4.81 -6.31 -17.20
CA GLY A 56 -5.61 -7.44 -16.78
C GLY A 56 -5.75 -8.51 -17.86
N TRP A 57 -6.61 -9.47 -17.61
CA TRP A 57 -6.78 -10.65 -18.48
C TRP A 57 -7.15 -10.31 -19.92
N LYS A 58 -8.07 -9.36 -20.12
CA LYS A 58 -8.53 -8.98 -21.46
C LYS A 58 -7.44 -8.33 -22.30
N ALA A 59 -6.61 -7.51 -21.66
CA ALA A 59 -5.49 -6.85 -22.32
C ALA A 59 -4.22 -7.71 -22.36
N LYS A 60 -4.21 -8.87 -21.68
CA LYS A 60 -3.06 -9.75 -21.51
C LYS A 60 -1.84 -9.02 -20.93
N GLN A 61 -2.08 -8.03 -20.09
CA GLN A 61 -1.05 -7.22 -19.43
C GLN A 61 -1.25 -7.20 -17.94
N LEU A 62 -0.16 -7.10 -17.19
CA LEU A 62 -0.18 -6.93 -15.75
C LEU A 62 -0.58 -5.49 -15.40
N HIS A 63 -1.27 -5.33 -14.28
CA HIS A 63 -1.60 -4.01 -13.76
C HIS A 63 -0.32 -3.27 -13.35
N HIS A 64 -0.27 -1.99 -13.70
CA HIS A 64 0.79 -1.08 -13.28
C HIS A 64 0.34 -0.30 -12.08
N ILE A 65 1.22 -0.16 -11.10
CA ILE A 65 0.99 0.69 -9.94
C ILE A 65 2.23 1.50 -9.63
N SER A 66 2.04 2.67 -9.03
CA SER A 66 3.11 3.53 -8.54
C SER A 66 2.73 4.09 -7.19
N PHE A 67 3.72 4.41 -6.35
CA PHE A 67 3.44 5.06 -5.08
C PHE A 67 2.79 6.43 -5.30
N ILE A 68 1.82 6.75 -4.44
CA ILE A 68 1.37 8.12 -4.30
C ILE A 68 2.48 8.89 -3.58
N PRO A 69 3.02 9.99 -4.16
CA PRO A 69 4.11 10.73 -3.53
C PRO A 69 3.77 11.24 -2.14
N ALA A 70 4.75 11.29 -1.25
CA ALA A 70 4.56 11.65 0.15
C ALA A 70 4.02 13.07 0.38
N ASP A 71 4.18 13.97 -0.58
CA ASP A 71 3.63 15.33 -0.53
C ASP A 71 2.13 15.41 -0.85
N ASN A 72 1.52 14.32 -1.27
CA ASN A 72 0.09 14.23 -1.54
C ASN A 72 -0.66 13.86 -0.26
N ASP A 73 -1.75 14.56 0.05
CA ASP A 73 -2.56 14.32 1.25
C ASP A 73 -3.16 12.92 1.31
N GLY A 74 -3.39 12.30 0.18
CA GLY A 74 -3.93 10.95 0.07
C GLY A 74 -2.90 9.83 0.07
N ALA A 75 -1.60 10.16 0.25
CA ALA A 75 -0.52 9.17 0.14
C ALA A 75 -0.51 8.15 1.27
N PHE A 76 -0.92 8.54 2.47
CA PHE A 76 -0.82 7.72 3.67
C PHE A 76 -2.17 7.51 4.33
N GLY A 77 -2.28 6.41 5.06
CA GLY A 77 -3.47 6.14 5.86
C GLY A 77 -3.26 5.02 6.86
N PHE A 78 -4.17 4.96 7.83
CA PHE A 78 -4.25 3.84 8.75
C PHE A 78 -5.14 2.75 8.16
N LEU A 79 -4.76 1.52 8.41
CA LEU A 79 -5.47 0.34 7.95
C LEU A 79 -5.62 -0.66 9.10
N ASP A 80 -6.83 -1.18 9.29
CA ASP A 80 -7.05 -2.31 10.17
C ASP A 80 -6.44 -3.56 9.54
N PRO A 81 -5.58 -4.32 10.26
CA PRO A 81 -5.00 -5.56 9.73
C PRO A 81 -6.03 -6.57 9.23
N GLN A 82 -7.25 -6.56 9.79
CA GLN A 82 -8.33 -7.46 9.36
C GLN A 82 -8.82 -7.16 7.93
N ASN A 83 -8.56 -5.96 7.42
CA ASN A 83 -8.95 -5.56 6.07
C ASN A 83 -7.90 -5.93 5.02
N VAL A 84 -6.76 -6.49 5.43
CA VAL A 84 -5.74 -6.98 4.52
C VAL A 84 -6.19 -8.30 3.93
N VAL A 85 -6.28 -8.36 2.60
CA VAL A 85 -6.66 -9.59 1.91
C VAL A 85 -5.47 -10.55 1.82
N ARG A 86 -4.32 -10.03 1.36
CA ARG A 86 -3.08 -10.82 1.26
C ARG A 86 -1.88 -9.93 0.93
N ALA A 87 -0.69 -10.50 1.11
CA ALA A 87 0.53 -9.94 0.55
C ALA A 87 0.61 -10.27 -0.94
N ILE A 88 1.19 -9.37 -1.70
CA ILE A 88 1.42 -9.56 -3.15
C ILE A 88 2.87 -9.34 -3.49
N HIS A 89 3.31 -9.92 -4.59
CA HIS A 89 4.62 -9.65 -5.16
C HIS A 89 4.53 -8.56 -6.22
N LEU A 90 5.49 -7.65 -6.18
CA LEU A 90 5.64 -6.61 -7.19
C LEU A 90 6.82 -6.93 -8.07
N ILE A 91 6.64 -6.74 -9.37
CA ILE A 91 7.69 -6.85 -10.37
C ILE A 91 8.17 -5.45 -10.70
N LEU A 92 9.48 -5.23 -10.63
CA LEU A 92 10.07 -3.93 -10.91
C LEU A 92 9.94 -3.59 -12.40
N ALA A 93 9.39 -2.42 -12.70
CA ALA A 93 9.30 -1.92 -14.06
C ALA A 93 10.58 -1.12 -14.37
N PHE A 94 11.66 -1.78 -14.72
CA PHE A 94 12.98 -1.20 -14.86
C PHE A 94 13.05 -0.03 -15.86
N ALA A 95 12.21 -0.05 -16.87
CA ALA A 95 12.19 0.98 -17.90
C ALA A 95 11.83 2.38 -17.36
N TYR A 96 11.16 2.46 -16.22
CA TYR A 96 10.73 3.73 -15.62
C TYR A 96 11.72 4.28 -14.59
N GLY A 97 12.75 3.51 -14.22
CA GLY A 97 13.77 3.93 -13.27
C GLY A 97 13.29 4.01 -11.82
N HIS A 98 14.10 4.66 -11.00
CA HIS A 98 13.84 4.84 -9.56
C HIS A 98 14.10 6.28 -9.14
N THR A 99 13.58 6.67 -7.96
CA THR A 99 13.66 8.04 -7.45
C THR A 99 13.66 8.05 -5.91
N SER A 100 14.25 9.08 -5.32
CA SER A 100 14.20 9.34 -3.88
C SER A 100 13.02 10.21 -3.44
N ASP A 101 12.17 10.65 -4.36
CA ASP A 101 11.16 11.68 -4.12
C ASP A 101 9.83 11.15 -3.54
N LEU A 102 9.64 9.83 -3.49
CA LEU A 102 8.35 9.22 -3.15
C LEU A 102 8.13 9.07 -1.64
N LEU A 103 9.19 8.88 -0.89
CA LEU A 103 9.14 8.73 0.55
C LEU A 103 10.46 9.22 1.15
N PRO A 104 10.44 10.02 2.22
CA PRO A 104 11.65 10.34 2.98
C PRO A 104 12.34 9.07 3.51
N PRO A 105 13.59 9.15 3.99
CA PRO A 105 14.27 7.99 4.57
C PRO A 105 13.39 7.26 5.57
N SER A 106 13.31 5.94 5.46
CA SER A 106 12.39 5.13 6.25
C SER A 106 12.98 3.75 6.51
N ILE A 107 12.73 3.22 7.72
CA ILE A 107 13.07 1.84 8.08
C ILE A 107 12.24 0.80 7.30
N ALA A 108 11.16 1.22 6.65
CA ALA A 108 10.36 0.34 5.80
C ALA A 108 11.09 -0.10 4.53
N ARG A 109 12.14 0.63 4.13
CA ARG A 109 13.01 0.23 3.03
C ARG A 109 14.15 -0.64 3.52
N HIS A 110 14.56 -1.57 2.66
CA HIS A 110 15.78 -2.31 2.86
C HIS A 110 17.01 -1.39 2.69
N ALA A 111 18.08 -1.62 3.47
CA ALA A 111 19.28 -0.79 3.41
C ALA A 111 19.93 -0.73 2.01
N LYS A 112 19.72 -1.76 1.19
CA LYS A 112 20.23 -1.81 -0.19
C LYS A 112 19.49 -0.90 -1.17
N GLU A 113 18.37 -0.33 -0.77
CA GLU A 113 17.56 0.51 -1.64
C GLU A 113 18.02 1.96 -1.68
N ASN A 114 19.02 2.35 -0.89
CA ASN A 114 19.61 3.69 -0.86
C ASN A 114 18.59 4.83 -0.74
N ASP A 115 17.54 4.62 0.05
CA ASP A 115 16.42 5.55 0.22
C ASP A 115 15.68 5.89 -1.08
N GLU A 116 15.77 5.02 -2.08
CA GLU A 116 15.10 5.16 -3.36
C GLU A 116 14.00 4.12 -3.54
N ASP A 117 13.00 4.47 -4.32
CA ASP A 117 11.95 3.56 -4.76
C ASP A 117 11.89 3.52 -6.29
N TRP A 118 11.47 2.38 -6.83
CA TRP A 118 11.15 2.28 -8.24
C TRP A 118 9.91 3.11 -8.56
N CYS A 119 9.92 3.79 -9.71
CA CYS A 119 8.80 4.66 -10.10
C CYS A 119 7.54 3.89 -10.45
N MET A 120 7.68 2.67 -10.93
CA MET A 120 6.56 1.86 -11.40
C MET A 120 6.78 0.40 -11.08
N PHE A 121 5.68 -0.29 -10.78
CA PHE A 121 5.66 -1.73 -10.53
C PHE A 121 4.57 -2.40 -11.33
N TYR A 122 4.80 -3.66 -11.67
CA TYR A 122 3.74 -4.56 -12.13
C TYR A 122 3.26 -5.41 -10.96
N VAL A 123 1.96 -5.62 -10.88
CA VAL A 123 1.37 -6.48 -9.85
C VAL A 123 1.37 -7.92 -10.34
N ASN A 124 2.00 -8.81 -9.58
CA ASN A 124 1.93 -10.23 -9.84
C ASN A 124 0.78 -10.85 -9.04
N MET A 125 -0.31 -11.15 -9.72
CA MET A 125 -1.53 -11.71 -9.11
C MET A 125 -1.52 -13.23 -9.01
N TYR A 126 -0.53 -13.89 -9.59
CA TYR A 126 -0.56 -15.34 -9.85
C TYR A 126 0.37 -16.16 -8.94
N MET A 127 0.65 -15.64 -7.81
CA MET A 127 1.45 -16.37 -6.82
C MET A 127 0.60 -17.18 -5.88
#